data_7a9bb8fd5356666ef737e06f58719b50
#
_entry.id   7a9bb8fd5356666ef737e06f58719b50
#
_cell.length_a   1.000
_cell.length_b   1.000
_cell.length_c   1.000
_cell.angle_alpha   90.00
_cell.angle_beta   90.00
_cell.angle_gamma   90.00
#
_symmetry.space_group_name_H-M   'P 1'
#
loop_
_entity.id
_entity.type
_entity.pdbx_description
1 polymer ?
#
loop_
_entity_poly.entity_id
_entity_poly.type
_entity_poly.pdbx_seq_one_letter_code
_entity_poly.pdbx_strand_id
1 'polypeptide(L)'
;MRLGVMCSGNGTNFENIVTNPLCNTNEVVLMIHNTKKCGAVERAAKFGIPHVRVPHKDEEKMIELFKAWRVDLIVLAGYMRVIKNPAAFPAPIINVHPSLLPKYKGLNVVERAMEAGDEETGCTVHYVNEELDGGEIILQGKVPILPEDTVESLTKAIQRMEYGILPTAIEHVKQQLLQQAS
;
A
#
# COMPACT_ATOMS: atom_id res chain seq x y z
N MET A 1 -11.87 11.41 4.84
CA MET A 1 -11.61 10.07 5.43
C MET A 1 -10.26 10.10 6.13
N ARG A 2 -10.16 9.48 7.28
CA ARG A 2 -8.92 9.42 8.09
C ARG A 2 -8.12 8.18 7.72
N LEU A 3 -6.90 8.39 7.22
CA LEU A 3 -6.03 7.33 6.75
C LEU A 3 -4.92 7.02 7.76
N GLY A 4 -4.70 5.73 8.01
CA GLY A 4 -3.47 5.22 8.61
C GLY A 4 -2.61 4.61 7.52
N VAL A 5 -1.32 4.87 7.53
CA VAL A 5 -0.39 4.33 6.54
C VAL A 5 0.71 3.55 7.23
N MET A 6 1.09 2.40 6.67
CA MET A 6 2.19 1.58 7.16
C MET A 6 3.30 1.48 6.12
N CYS A 7 4.53 1.72 6.55
CA CYS A 7 5.72 1.74 5.69
C CYS A 7 6.88 0.93 6.29
N SER A 8 7.71 0.35 5.44
CA SER A 8 8.99 -0.26 5.82
C SER A 8 10.20 0.43 5.18
N GLY A 9 10.02 1.16 4.08
CA GLY A 9 11.08 1.70 3.24
C GLY A 9 11.00 3.20 3.00
N ASN A 10 11.29 3.61 1.78
CA ASN A 10 11.43 5.03 1.41
C ASN A 10 10.16 5.87 1.53
N GLY A 11 8.98 5.25 1.44
CA GLY A 11 7.71 5.96 1.58
C GLY A 11 7.32 6.81 0.37
N THR A 12 7.73 6.44 -0.83
CA THR A 12 7.36 7.19 -2.04
C THR A 12 5.86 7.11 -2.33
N ASN A 13 5.24 5.94 -2.13
CA ASN A 13 3.79 5.81 -2.20
C ASN A 13 3.09 6.57 -1.07
N PHE A 14 3.65 6.57 0.13
CA PHE A 14 3.15 7.39 1.24
C PHE A 14 3.15 8.88 0.90
N GLU A 15 4.26 9.42 0.41
CA GLU A 15 4.33 10.82 -0.03
C GLU A 15 3.32 11.12 -1.13
N ASN A 16 3.16 10.21 -2.08
CA ASN A 16 2.17 10.36 -3.15
C ASN A 16 0.74 10.45 -2.61
N ILE A 17 0.37 9.64 -1.62
CA ILE A 17 -0.95 9.73 -0.97
C ILE A 17 -1.14 11.11 -0.32
N VAL A 18 -0.12 11.63 0.34
CA VAL A 18 -0.18 12.92 1.04
C VAL A 18 -0.30 14.10 0.07
N THR A 19 0.39 14.05 -1.06
CA THR A 19 0.52 15.17 -1.99
C THR A 19 -0.40 15.10 -3.21
N ASN A 20 -1.01 13.94 -3.48
CA ASN A 20 -1.83 13.75 -4.68
C ASN A 20 -3.17 14.49 -4.56
N PRO A 21 -3.53 15.32 -5.55
CA PRO A 21 -4.81 16.04 -5.54
C PRO A 21 -6.04 15.15 -5.43
N LEU A 22 -6.00 13.91 -5.91
CA LEU A 22 -7.10 12.95 -5.76
C LEU A 22 -7.36 12.57 -4.30
N CYS A 23 -6.35 12.67 -3.44
CA CYS A 23 -6.44 12.35 -2.03
C CYS A 23 -6.62 13.57 -1.11
N ASN A 24 -6.79 14.77 -1.66
CA ASN A 24 -6.82 16.01 -0.89
C ASN A 24 -8.00 16.15 0.08
N THR A 25 -9.03 15.33 -0.08
CA THR A 25 -10.17 15.24 0.83
C THR A 25 -9.99 14.19 1.93
N ASN A 26 -8.85 13.55 1.98
CA ASN A 26 -8.45 12.59 3.00
C ASN A 26 -7.32 13.18 3.83
N GLU A 27 -7.23 12.73 5.08
CA GLU A 27 -6.17 13.13 6.00
C GLU A 27 -5.39 11.90 6.41
N VAL A 28 -4.08 11.89 6.17
CA VAL A 28 -3.19 10.88 6.76
C VAL A 28 -2.90 11.30 8.19
N VAL A 29 -3.53 10.61 9.14
CA VAL A 29 -3.48 10.99 10.56
C VAL A 29 -2.34 10.33 11.30
N LEU A 30 -1.86 9.18 10.83
CA LEU A 30 -0.79 8.42 11.47
C LEU A 30 -0.06 7.56 10.44
N MET A 31 1.27 7.55 10.52
CA MET A 31 2.11 6.60 9.81
C MET A 31 2.82 5.68 10.81
N ILE A 32 2.66 4.37 10.63
CA ILE A 32 3.39 3.36 11.41
C ILE A 32 4.50 2.76 10.54
N HIS A 33 5.70 2.64 11.11
CA HIS A 33 6.80 1.96 10.45
C HIS A 33 7.41 0.91 11.38
N ASN A 34 8.01 -0.15 10.79
CA ASN A 34 8.57 -1.26 11.56
C ASN A 34 10.10 -1.27 11.59
N THR A 35 10.75 -0.51 10.72
CA THR A 35 12.21 -0.49 10.58
C THR A 35 12.84 0.70 11.31
N LYS A 36 14.07 0.53 11.79
CA LYS A 36 14.83 1.60 12.46
C LYS A 36 15.20 2.73 11.48
N LYS A 37 15.59 2.36 10.27
CA LYS A 37 15.91 3.29 9.18
C LYS A 37 14.78 3.20 8.15
N CYS A 38 13.86 4.13 8.21
CA CYS A 38 12.72 4.20 7.30
C CYS A 38 12.68 5.59 6.67
N GLY A 39 12.90 5.69 5.37
CA GLY A 39 12.86 6.96 4.65
C GLY A 39 11.49 7.66 4.72
N ALA A 40 10.43 6.90 4.95
CA ALA A 40 9.09 7.44 5.17
C ALA A 40 9.01 8.37 6.41
N VAL A 41 9.89 8.19 7.41
CA VAL A 41 9.93 9.04 8.60
C VAL A 41 10.27 10.50 8.25
N GLU A 42 11.26 10.70 7.38
CA GLU A 42 11.63 12.04 6.92
C GLU A 42 10.49 12.71 6.17
N ARG A 43 9.77 11.94 5.35
CA ARG A 43 8.60 12.41 4.61
C ARG A 43 7.45 12.77 5.57
N ALA A 44 7.17 11.93 6.55
CA ALA A 44 6.17 12.21 7.57
C ALA A 44 6.49 13.50 8.35
N ALA A 45 7.74 13.67 8.76
CA ALA A 45 8.21 14.89 9.44
C ALA A 45 8.04 16.13 8.55
N LYS A 46 8.39 16.04 7.28
CA LYS A 46 8.24 17.13 6.29
C LYS A 46 6.79 17.62 6.18
N PHE A 47 5.83 16.71 6.24
CA PHE A 47 4.40 17.04 6.12
C PHE A 47 3.68 17.17 7.47
N GLY A 48 4.40 17.12 8.58
CA GLY A 48 3.82 17.25 9.92
C GLY A 48 2.91 16.06 10.30
N ILE A 49 3.13 14.90 9.74
CA ILE A 49 2.33 13.70 10.00
C ILE A 49 2.92 12.94 11.19
N PRO A 50 2.11 12.67 12.24
CA PRO A 50 2.53 11.82 13.34
C PRO A 50 2.99 10.44 12.86
N HIS A 51 4.09 9.96 13.39
CA HIS A 51 4.63 8.66 13.03
C HIS A 51 5.18 7.93 14.25
N VAL A 52 5.02 6.61 14.27
CA VAL A 52 5.42 5.76 15.39
C VAL A 52 6.09 4.50 14.84
N ARG A 53 7.20 4.14 15.44
CA ARG A 53 7.82 2.85 15.18
C ARG A 53 7.15 1.77 16.02
N VAL A 54 6.62 0.74 15.35
CA VAL A 54 6.05 -0.44 16.00
C VAL A 54 6.70 -1.68 15.39
N PRO A 55 7.33 -2.58 16.19
CA PRO A 55 7.84 -3.84 15.68
C PRO A 55 6.74 -4.65 15.00
N HIS A 56 7.06 -5.32 13.88
CA HIS A 56 6.05 -6.06 13.09
C HIS A 56 5.31 -7.17 13.84
N LYS A 57 5.86 -7.65 14.95
CA LYS A 57 5.22 -8.67 15.79
C LYS A 57 4.20 -8.10 16.76
N ASP A 58 4.19 -6.79 16.97
CA ASP A 58 3.33 -6.13 17.94
C ASP A 58 2.08 -5.56 17.27
N GLU A 59 1.24 -6.45 16.74
CA GLU A 59 -0.01 -6.05 16.08
C GLU A 59 -1.02 -5.44 17.06
N GLU A 60 -1.00 -5.85 18.33
CA GLU A 60 -1.84 -5.26 19.37
C GLU A 60 -1.60 -3.75 19.48
N LYS A 61 -0.33 -3.33 19.50
CA LYS A 61 0.04 -1.92 19.55
C LYS A 61 -0.41 -1.15 18.31
N MET A 62 -0.29 -1.75 17.13
CA MET A 62 -0.79 -1.15 15.88
C MET A 62 -2.30 -0.93 15.94
N ILE A 63 -3.05 -1.95 16.40
CA ILE A 63 -4.50 -1.89 16.54
C ILE A 63 -4.92 -0.79 17.53
N GLU A 64 -4.28 -0.71 18.71
CA GLU A 64 -4.51 0.35 19.70
C GLU A 64 -4.33 1.74 19.10
N LEU A 65 -3.22 1.95 18.38
CA LEU A 65 -2.89 3.24 17.76
C LEU A 65 -3.92 3.63 16.71
N PHE A 66 -4.28 2.71 15.81
CA PHE A 66 -5.27 3.00 14.78
C PHE A 66 -6.67 3.26 15.36
N LYS A 67 -7.04 2.60 16.45
CA LYS A 67 -8.27 2.91 17.20
C LYS A 67 -8.21 4.31 17.81
N ALA A 68 -7.11 4.63 18.50
CA ALA A 68 -6.94 5.93 19.16
C ALA A 68 -6.99 7.10 18.16
N TRP A 69 -6.42 6.91 16.97
CA TRP A 69 -6.41 7.91 15.90
C TRP A 69 -7.66 7.89 15.02
N ARG A 70 -8.62 7.01 15.31
CA ARG A 70 -9.91 6.90 14.58
C ARG A 70 -9.70 6.75 13.07
N VAL A 71 -8.87 5.80 12.68
CA VAL A 71 -8.55 5.53 11.28
C VAL A 71 -9.74 4.85 10.60
N ASP A 72 -10.11 5.33 9.43
CA ASP A 72 -11.20 4.76 8.61
C ASP A 72 -10.70 3.75 7.58
N LEU A 73 -9.45 3.89 7.15
CA LEU A 73 -8.79 3.00 6.18
C LEU A 73 -7.30 2.92 6.49
N ILE A 74 -6.75 1.73 6.45
CA ILE A 74 -5.32 1.47 6.60
C ILE A 74 -4.73 1.12 5.23
N VAL A 75 -3.65 1.81 4.85
CA VAL A 75 -2.96 1.60 3.57
C VAL A 75 -1.56 1.08 3.81
N LEU A 76 -1.25 -0.09 3.28
CA LEU A 76 0.11 -0.61 3.27
C LEU A 76 0.85 0.00 2.07
N ALA A 77 1.76 0.92 2.33
CA ALA A 77 2.55 1.62 1.33
C ALA A 77 4.01 1.16 1.41
N GLY A 78 4.31 0.00 0.85
CA GLY A 78 5.63 -0.63 0.96
C GLY A 78 5.91 -1.19 2.36
N TYR A 79 4.91 -1.73 3.01
CA TYR A 79 5.07 -2.46 4.27
C TYR A 79 5.47 -3.90 3.98
N MET A 80 6.71 -4.28 4.34
CA MET A 80 7.35 -5.53 3.92
C MET A 80 7.14 -6.69 4.91
N ARG A 81 6.05 -6.68 5.66
CA ARG A 81 5.70 -7.74 6.61
C ARG A 81 4.25 -8.17 6.43
N VAL A 82 4.01 -9.44 6.71
CA VAL A 82 2.65 -10.00 6.71
C VAL A 82 1.93 -9.59 7.99
N ILE A 83 0.70 -9.12 7.84
CA ILE A 83 -0.23 -8.90 8.95
C ILE A 83 -0.91 -10.23 9.24
N LYS A 84 -0.73 -10.75 10.44
CA LYS A 84 -1.20 -12.10 10.81
C LYS A 84 -2.70 -12.15 11.05
N ASN A 85 -3.25 -11.09 11.64
CA ASN A 85 -4.66 -11.04 12.00
C ASN A 85 -5.33 -9.75 11.50
N PRO A 86 -5.50 -9.60 10.18
CA PRO A 86 -6.07 -8.38 9.61
C PRO A 86 -7.50 -8.10 10.10
N ALA A 87 -8.28 -9.13 10.39
CA ALA A 87 -9.65 -8.97 10.89
C ALA A 87 -9.75 -8.30 12.27
N ALA A 88 -8.68 -8.32 13.07
CA ALA A 88 -8.64 -7.66 14.37
C ALA A 88 -8.40 -6.15 14.28
N PHE A 89 -7.97 -5.64 13.13
CA PHE A 89 -7.74 -4.20 12.92
C PHE A 89 -9.06 -3.43 12.86
N PRO A 90 -9.07 -2.16 13.31
CA PRO A 90 -10.31 -1.39 13.45
C PRO A 90 -10.87 -0.85 12.13
N ALA A 91 -10.18 -1.03 11.03
CA ALA A 91 -10.54 -0.53 9.71
C ALA A 91 -10.10 -1.51 8.63
N PRO A 92 -10.68 -1.45 7.42
CA PRO A 92 -10.18 -2.21 6.28
C PRO A 92 -8.71 -1.88 6.00
N ILE A 93 -7.98 -2.88 5.53
CA ILE A 93 -6.58 -2.75 5.14
C ILE A 93 -6.47 -3.01 3.64
N ILE A 94 -5.82 -2.11 2.91
CA ILE A 94 -5.50 -2.29 1.50
C ILE A 94 -3.99 -2.29 1.28
N ASN A 95 -3.55 -2.98 0.24
CA ASN A 95 -2.15 -3.08 -0.14
C ASN A 95 -1.99 -2.87 -1.64
N VAL A 96 -0.85 -2.36 -2.06
CA VAL A 96 -0.44 -2.35 -3.47
C VAL A 96 0.66 -3.38 -3.67
N HIS A 97 0.46 -4.30 -4.62
CA HIS A 97 1.37 -5.39 -4.93
C HIS A 97 1.87 -5.25 -6.37
N PRO A 98 3.20 -5.37 -6.62
CA PRO A 98 3.79 -5.08 -7.94
C PRO A 98 3.68 -6.23 -8.94
N SER A 99 2.52 -6.86 -9.03
CA SER A 99 2.16 -7.83 -10.07
C SER A 99 0.67 -7.74 -10.42
N LEU A 100 0.29 -8.38 -11.51
CA LEU A 100 -1.12 -8.57 -11.88
C LEU A 100 -1.68 -9.80 -11.17
N LEU A 101 -2.08 -9.64 -9.90
CA LEU A 101 -2.65 -10.75 -9.13
C LEU A 101 -3.83 -11.41 -9.86
N PRO A 102 -4.00 -12.74 -9.78
CA PRO A 102 -3.33 -13.67 -8.87
C PRO A 102 -1.93 -14.16 -9.30
N LYS A 103 -1.38 -13.64 -10.40
CA LYS A 103 -0.02 -13.96 -10.80
C LYS A 103 1.01 -13.41 -9.81
N TYR A 104 1.99 -14.22 -9.49
CA TYR A 104 3.17 -13.83 -8.72
C TYR A 104 2.85 -13.22 -7.36
N LYS A 105 2.28 -14.00 -6.48
CA LYS A 105 2.17 -13.67 -5.07
C LYS A 105 3.54 -13.70 -4.39
N GLY A 106 3.74 -12.93 -3.34
CA GLY A 106 4.96 -12.92 -2.54
C GLY A 106 6.06 -12.02 -3.10
N LEU A 107 7.30 -12.48 -3.06
CA LEU A 107 8.49 -11.70 -3.36
C LEU A 107 9.03 -11.94 -4.79
N ASN A 108 9.96 -11.09 -5.22
CA ASN A 108 10.68 -11.17 -6.50
C ASN A 108 9.76 -11.27 -7.73
N VAL A 109 8.66 -10.56 -7.68
CA VAL A 109 7.58 -10.69 -8.69
C VAL A 109 7.98 -10.12 -10.04
N VAL A 110 8.80 -9.07 -10.07
CA VAL A 110 9.27 -8.44 -11.31
C VAL A 110 10.21 -9.39 -12.05
N GLU A 111 11.18 -9.95 -11.34
CA GLU A 111 12.11 -10.95 -11.88
C GLU A 111 11.37 -12.17 -12.40
N ARG A 112 10.40 -12.65 -11.64
CA ARG A 112 9.59 -13.84 -12.00
C ARG A 112 8.78 -13.63 -13.26
N ALA A 113 8.18 -12.45 -13.44
CA ALA A 113 7.44 -12.11 -14.66
C ALA A 113 8.38 -12.04 -15.88
N MET A 114 9.56 -11.45 -15.72
CA MET A 114 10.56 -11.38 -16.79
C MET A 114 11.11 -12.76 -17.17
N GLU A 115 11.43 -13.59 -16.18
CA GLU A 115 11.93 -14.96 -16.40
C GLU A 115 10.87 -15.85 -17.08
N ALA A 116 9.60 -15.63 -16.79
CA ALA A 116 8.50 -16.34 -17.43
C ALA A 116 8.25 -15.92 -18.88
N GLY A 117 8.87 -14.82 -19.34
CA GLY A 117 8.65 -14.28 -20.68
C GLY A 117 7.27 -13.64 -20.87
N ASP A 118 6.68 -13.12 -19.81
CA ASP A 118 5.39 -12.41 -19.89
C ASP A 118 5.52 -11.16 -20.76
N GLU A 119 4.50 -10.87 -21.53
CA GLU A 119 4.46 -9.64 -22.37
C GLU A 119 4.03 -8.42 -21.59
N GLU A 120 3.32 -8.62 -20.47
CA GLU A 120 2.85 -7.56 -19.59
C GLU A 120 2.92 -7.99 -18.12
N THR A 121 3.05 -7.00 -17.26
CA THR A 121 2.91 -7.11 -15.83
C THR A 121 2.11 -5.90 -15.32
N GLY A 122 2.28 -5.51 -14.08
CA GLY A 122 1.61 -4.35 -13.53
C GLY A 122 1.60 -4.35 -12.03
N CYS A 123 0.57 -3.76 -11.47
CA CYS A 123 0.34 -3.74 -10.03
C CYS A 123 -1.14 -3.89 -9.71
N THR A 124 -1.40 -4.32 -8.49
CA THR A 124 -2.74 -4.58 -7.98
C THR A 124 -2.93 -3.90 -6.64
N VAL A 125 -4.01 -3.15 -6.48
CA VAL A 125 -4.49 -2.73 -5.17
C VAL A 125 -5.58 -3.69 -4.75
N HIS A 126 -5.44 -4.27 -3.56
CA HIS A 126 -6.35 -5.29 -3.05
C HIS A 126 -6.58 -5.13 -1.54
N TYR A 127 -7.70 -5.65 -1.06
CA TYR A 127 -7.93 -5.80 0.37
C TYR A 127 -7.00 -6.86 0.95
N VAL A 128 -6.53 -6.62 2.17
CA VAL A 128 -5.70 -7.57 2.91
C VAL A 128 -6.61 -8.47 3.75
N ASN A 129 -6.48 -9.76 3.56
CA ASN A 129 -7.11 -10.79 4.36
C ASN A 129 -6.05 -11.77 4.90
N GLU A 130 -6.44 -12.90 5.45
CA GLU A 130 -5.53 -13.90 6.01
C GLU A 130 -4.68 -14.62 4.96
N GLU A 131 -5.10 -14.61 3.71
CA GLU A 131 -4.34 -15.18 2.60
C GLU A 131 -3.36 -14.16 2.03
N LEU A 132 -2.08 -14.53 1.94
CA LEU A 132 -1.05 -13.67 1.36
C LEU A 132 -1.41 -13.29 -0.07
N ASP A 133 -1.53 -11.98 -0.33
CA ASP A 133 -1.88 -11.42 -1.65
C ASP A 133 -3.14 -12.04 -2.26
N GLY A 134 -4.06 -12.51 -1.42
CA GLY A 134 -5.25 -13.26 -1.84
C GLY A 134 -6.57 -12.53 -1.61
N GLY A 135 -6.56 -11.32 -1.06
CA GLY A 135 -7.77 -10.53 -0.84
C GLY A 135 -8.40 -10.01 -2.12
N GLU A 136 -9.65 -9.54 -2.00
CA GLU A 136 -10.41 -8.98 -3.12
C GLU A 136 -9.65 -7.86 -3.83
N ILE A 137 -9.59 -7.95 -5.16
CA ILE A 137 -8.94 -6.94 -6.00
C ILE A 137 -9.84 -5.72 -6.12
N ILE A 138 -9.24 -4.54 -5.87
CA ILE A 138 -9.92 -3.25 -6.02
C ILE A 138 -9.64 -2.66 -7.39
N LEU A 139 -8.37 -2.60 -7.79
CA LEU A 139 -7.93 -1.97 -9.03
C LEU A 139 -6.60 -2.57 -9.48
N GLN A 140 -6.42 -2.70 -10.78
CA GLN A 140 -5.16 -3.13 -11.39
C GLN A 140 -4.70 -2.15 -12.46
N GLY A 141 -3.39 -1.98 -12.59
CA GLY A 141 -2.78 -1.22 -13.68
C GLY A 141 -1.80 -2.10 -14.45
N LYS A 142 -1.94 -2.15 -15.76
CA LYS A 142 -1.07 -2.93 -16.65
C LYS A 142 0.14 -2.13 -17.11
N VAL A 143 1.28 -2.80 -17.18
CA VAL A 143 2.57 -2.25 -17.66
C VAL A 143 3.15 -3.22 -18.67
N PRO A 144 3.45 -2.80 -19.92
CA PRO A 144 4.10 -3.66 -20.89
C PRO A 144 5.52 -3.98 -20.47
N ILE A 145 5.96 -5.21 -20.73
CA ILE A 145 7.37 -5.60 -20.60
C ILE A 145 8.01 -5.49 -21.96
N LEU A 146 8.94 -4.55 -22.10
CA LEU A 146 9.64 -4.29 -23.35
C LEU A 146 10.87 -5.19 -23.50
N PRO A 147 11.30 -5.53 -24.72
CA PRO A 147 12.46 -6.40 -24.92
C PRO A 147 13.76 -5.86 -24.30
N GLU A 148 13.89 -4.54 -24.21
CA GLU A 148 15.06 -3.84 -23.62
C GLU A 148 14.93 -3.64 -22.10
N ASP A 149 13.81 -4.00 -21.49
CA ASP A 149 13.63 -3.80 -20.05
C ASP A 149 14.62 -4.60 -19.20
N THR A 150 15.10 -3.94 -18.16
CA THR A 150 15.80 -4.56 -17.04
C THR A 150 14.85 -4.67 -15.84
N VAL A 151 15.23 -5.44 -14.83
CA VAL A 151 14.47 -5.48 -13.56
C VAL A 151 14.31 -4.06 -13.00
N GLU A 152 15.36 -3.24 -13.06
CA GLU A 152 15.33 -1.88 -12.57
C GLU A 152 14.36 -0.98 -13.36
N SER A 153 14.42 -1.00 -14.70
CA SER A 153 13.55 -0.17 -15.53
C SER A 153 12.08 -0.56 -15.41
N LEU A 154 11.81 -1.86 -15.37
CA LEU A 154 10.46 -2.38 -15.21
C LEU A 154 9.91 -2.07 -13.81
N THR A 155 10.72 -2.21 -12.76
CA THR A 155 10.34 -1.82 -11.40
C THR A 155 9.92 -0.35 -11.33
N LYS A 156 10.68 0.54 -11.95
CA LYS A 156 10.34 1.96 -12.01
C LYS A 156 9.04 2.22 -12.77
N ALA A 157 8.80 1.50 -13.87
CA ALA A 157 7.56 1.62 -14.64
C ALA A 157 6.35 1.16 -13.82
N ILE A 158 6.48 0.07 -13.07
CA ILE A 158 5.44 -0.42 -12.16
C ILE A 158 5.18 0.60 -11.04
N GLN A 159 6.21 1.17 -10.43
CA GLN A 159 6.06 2.21 -9.40
C GLN A 159 5.30 3.44 -9.92
N ARG A 160 5.58 3.88 -11.14
CA ARG A 160 4.80 4.98 -11.76
C ARG A 160 3.33 4.62 -11.91
N MET A 161 3.02 3.38 -12.26
CA MET A 161 1.63 2.90 -12.32
C MET A 161 0.99 2.87 -10.93
N GLU A 162 1.72 2.44 -9.91
CA GLU A 162 1.25 2.45 -8.52
C GLU A 162 0.86 3.86 -8.05
N TYR A 163 1.64 4.87 -8.41
CA TYR A 163 1.34 6.26 -8.06
C TYR A 163 0.03 6.77 -8.65
N GLY A 164 -0.40 6.21 -9.77
CA GLY A 164 -1.69 6.51 -10.37
C GLY A 164 -2.84 5.73 -9.74
N ILE A 165 -2.69 4.42 -9.63
CA ILE A 165 -3.81 3.56 -9.21
C ILE A 165 -4.07 3.57 -7.69
N LEU A 166 -3.06 3.74 -6.84
CA LEU A 166 -3.27 3.71 -5.40
C LEU A 166 -4.16 4.86 -4.90
N PRO A 167 -3.93 6.12 -5.28
CA PRO A 167 -4.87 7.20 -4.94
C PRO A 167 -6.29 6.96 -5.48
N THR A 168 -6.41 6.47 -6.70
CA THR A 168 -7.70 6.14 -7.31
C THR A 168 -8.43 5.04 -6.53
N ALA A 169 -7.71 4.00 -6.11
CA ALA A 169 -8.26 2.92 -5.30
C ALA A 169 -8.71 3.41 -3.93
N ILE A 170 -7.97 4.31 -3.29
CA ILE A 170 -8.35 4.94 -2.01
C ILE A 170 -9.68 5.67 -2.15
N GLU A 171 -9.86 6.47 -3.20
CA GLU A 171 -11.11 7.18 -3.44
C GLU A 171 -12.27 6.20 -3.73
N HIS A 172 -12.00 5.13 -4.46
CA HIS A 172 -13.01 4.08 -4.70
C HIS A 172 -13.48 3.43 -3.39
N VAL A 173 -12.55 3.05 -2.52
CA VAL A 173 -12.86 2.50 -1.19
C VAL A 173 -13.65 3.51 -0.35
N LYS A 174 -13.25 4.78 -0.38
CA LYS A 174 -13.98 5.84 0.32
C LYS A 174 -15.43 5.93 -0.10
N GLN A 175 -15.70 5.90 -1.40
CA GLN A 175 -17.09 5.92 -1.90
C GLN A 175 -17.89 4.70 -1.44
N GLN A 176 -17.28 3.53 -1.45
CA GLN A 176 -17.92 2.32 -0.92
C GLN A 176 -18.24 2.43 0.58
N LEU A 177 -17.33 2.94 1.38
CA LEU A 177 -17.54 3.14 2.83
C LEU A 177 -18.66 4.15 3.09
N LEU A 178 -18.75 5.23 2.33
CA LEU A 178 -19.82 6.22 2.44
C LEU A 178 -21.20 5.62 2.07
N GLN A 179 -21.26 4.76 1.06
CA GLN A 179 -22.48 4.07 0.67
C GLN A 179 -22.95 3.07 1.73
N GLN A 180 -22.04 2.40 2.42
CA GLN A 180 -22.37 1.46 3.50
C GLN A 180 -22.84 2.16 4.77
N ALA A 181 -22.45 3.42 5.00
CA ALA A 181 -22.85 4.22 6.16
C ALA A 181 -24.22 4.90 6.01
N SER A 182 -24.78 4.93 4.80
CA SER A 182 -26.12 5.45 4.49
C SER A 182 -27.13 4.30 4.39
#